data_7d6da7166b5f97978f5baa35a8649781
#
_entry.id   7d6da7166b5f97978f5baa35a8649781
#
_cell.length_a   1.000
_cell.length_b   1.000
_cell.length_c   1.000
_cell.angle_alpha   90.00
_cell.angle_beta   90.00
_cell.angle_gamma   90.00
#
_symmetry.space_group_name_H-M   'P 1'
#
loop_
_entity.id
_entity.type
_entity.pdbx_description
1 polymer ?
#
loop_
_entity_poly.entity_id
_entity_poly.type
_entity_poly.pdbx_seq_one_letter_code
_entity_poly.pdbx_strand_id
1 'polypeptide(L)'
;MASLIARGRRRSFQRRVLDWYATHGRDLPWRRTRDPYAILVSEVLSHQTQIARVLPVYERLLRHFPTVSALARAPLAEVKAITDPLGYKIRGRWLHTAALRVADRPGGVFPETMEELRSLPGVGRYTAGAVMNFAHHRDAPILDTNVARLLRRHFGLAATPRARTGALWSLAAAVIPKGKGYVINQALMDLGALICRARAPRCDVCPLRRSCDFRRNAPAPTGAVVRSRPAPCRGRASPPRRPAR
;
A
#
# COMPACT_ATOMS: atom_id res chain seq x y z
N MET A 1 7.44 13.40 22.72
CA MET A 1 7.60 12.31 21.73
C MET A 1 8.03 12.73 20.32
N ALA A 2 8.20 14.01 20.03
CA ALA A 2 8.80 14.48 18.75
C ALA A 2 10.31 14.23 18.61
N SER A 3 10.97 13.70 19.66
CA SER A 3 12.41 13.44 19.73
C SER A 3 12.89 12.10 19.13
N LEU A 4 12.00 11.30 18.54
CA LEU A 4 12.38 9.98 18.01
C LEU A 4 13.28 10.02 16.77
N ILE A 5 13.37 11.17 16.09
CA ILE A 5 14.21 11.31 14.89
C ILE A 5 14.86 12.69 14.89
N ALA A 6 16.19 12.73 14.76
CA ALA A 6 16.92 13.98 14.56
C ALA A 6 16.35 14.76 13.37
N ARG A 7 16.15 16.07 13.52
CA ARG A 7 15.55 16.95 12.48
C ARG A 7 16.20 16.78 11.10
N GLY A 8 17.51 16.71 11.04
CA GLY A 8 18.27 16.53 9.80
C GLY A 8 17.93 15.20 9.10
N ARG A 9 17.86 14.11 9.87
CA ARG A 9 17.51 12.78 9.33
C ARG A 9 16.09 12.76 8.77
N ARG A 10 15.14 13.37 9.49
CA ARG A 10 13.75 13.49 9.05
C ARG A 10 13.63 14.29 7.74
N ARG A 11 14.25 15.47 7.66
CA ARG A 11 14.24 16.30 6.45
C ARG A 11 14.88 15.58 5.24
N SER A 12 16.01 14.91 5.47
CA SER A 12 16.67 14.12 4.42
C SER A 12 15.78 12.97 3.93
N PHE A 13 15.10 12.26 4.85
CA PHE A 13 14.13 11.21 4.51
C PHE A 13 12.99 11.77 3.64
N GLN A 14 12.33 12.83 4.12
CA GLN A 14 11.22 13.48 3.42
C GLN A 14 11.60 13.91 2.00
N ARG A 15 12.70 14.63 1.85
CA ARG A 15 13.19 15.08 0.54
C ARG A 15 13.40 13.89 -0.41
N ARG A 16 14.20 12.90 0.00
CA ARG A 16 14.52 11.74 -0.86
C ARG A 16 13.30 10.94 -1.28
N VAL A 17 12.31 10.81 -0.40
CA VAL A 17 11.05 10.12 -0.70
C VAL A 17 10.25 10.92 -1.71
N LEU A 18 10.12 12.24 -1.53
CA LEU A 18 9.38 13.12 -2.43
C LEU A 18 10.06 13.23 -3.80
N ASP A 19 11.37 13.41 -3.85
CA ASP A 19 12.15 13.48 -5.09
C ASP A 19 11.98 12.19 -5.92
N TRP A 20 12.05 11.04 -5.24
CA TRP A 20 11.83 9.74 -5.90
C TRP A 20 10.40 9.61 -6.44
N TYR A 21 9.41 10.02 -5.65
CA TYR A 21 8.01 9.90 -6.03
C TYR A 21 7.65 10.78 -7.23
N ALA A 22 8.26 11.93 -7.38
CA ALA A 22 8.02 12.85 -8.49
C ALA A 22 8.24 12.18 -9.88
N THR A 23 9.12 11.17 -9.93
CA THR A 23 9.46 10.47 -11.19
C THR A 23 9.00 9.01 -11.24
N HIS A 24 8.61 8.43 -10.12
CA HIS A 24 8.29 7.01 -10.02
C HIS A 24 6.90 6.72 -9.43
N GLY A 25 6.13 7.75 -9.12
CA GLY A 25 4.78 7.61 -8.59
C GLY A 25 3.87 6.87 -9.57
N ARG A 26 3.11 5.89 -9.07
CA ARG A 26 2.14 5.17 -9.91
C ARG A 26 0.98 6.08 -10.26
N ASP A 27 0.55 6.03 -11.50
CA ASP A 27 -0.69 6.65 -11.93
C ASP A 27 -1.86 5.70 -11.71
N LEU A 28 -2.74 6.05 -10.76
CA LEU A 28 -3.89 5.24 -10.37
C LEU A 28 -5.17 6.09 -10.42
N PRO A 29 -6.32 5.56 -10.89
CA PRO A 29 -7.53 6.38 -11.08
C PRO A 29 -7.96 7.11 -9.82
N TRP A 30 -7.90 6.47 -8.66
CA TRP A 30 -8.26 7.08 -7.38
C TRP A 30 -7.27 8.12 -6.86
N ARG A 31 -6.15 8.34 -7.53
CA ARG A 31 -5.21 9.44 -7.26
C ARG A 31 -5.53 10.69 -8.06
N ARG A 32 -6.44 10.58 -9.03
CA ARG A 32 -6.88 11.70 -9.88
C ARG A 32 -8.17 12.34 -9.38
N THR A 33 -8.75 11.83 -8.29
CA THR A 33 -9.99 12.32 -7.71
C THR A 33 -9.81 12.76 -6.26
N ARG A 34 -10.73 13.59 -5.78
CA ARG A 34 -10.88 14.01 -4.38
C ARG A 34 -12.21 13.55 -3.80
N ASP A 35 -13.01 12.85 -4.58
CA ASP A 35 -14.27 12.31 -4.11
C ASP A 35 -14.03 11.27 -2.99
N PRO A 36 -14.51 11.53 -1.76
CA PRO A 36 -14.32 10.62 -0.63
C PRO A 36 -14.98 9.25 -0.85
N TYR A 37 -16.06 9.19 -1.63
CA TYR A 37 -16.68 7.93 -2.01
C TYR A 37 -15.75 7.08 -2.88
N ALA A 38 -15.23 7.65 -3.96
CA ALA A 38 -14.32 6.95 -4.87
C ALA A 38 -13.02 6.50 -4.16
N ILE A 39 -12.51 7.33 -3.24
CA ILE A 39 -11.35 6.99 -2.41
C ILE A 39 -11.69 5.85 -1.44
N LEU A 40 -12.83 5.90 -0.74
CA LEU A 40 -13.26 4.82 0.14
C LEU A 40 -13.40 3.50 -0.63
N VAL A 41 -14.00 3.52 -1.81
CA VAL A 41 -14.11 2.35 -2.69
C VAL A 41 -12.74 1.76 -2.98
N SER A 42 -11.77 2.59 -3.41
CA SER A 42 -10.42 2.11 -3.73
C SER A 42 -9.74 1.46 -2.53
N GLU A 43 -9.87 2.05 -1.34
CA GLU A 43 -9.25 1.55 -0.12
C GLU A 43 -9.86 0.22 0.33
N VAL A 44 -11.19 0.09 0.32
CA VAL A 44 -11.87 -1.14 0.70
C VAL A 44 -11.59 -2.27 -0.30
N LEU A 45 -11.59 -1.98 -1.61
CA LEU A 45 -11.26 -2.98 -2.64
C LEU A 45 -9.80 -3.43 -2.56
N SER A 46 -8.89 -2.56 -2.14
CA SER A 46 -7.45 -2.85 -2.01
C SER A 46 -7.09 -3.71 -0.79
N HIS A 47 -8.01 -3.94 0.15
CA HIS A 47 -7.73 -4.81 1.29
C HIS A 47 -7.29 -6.20 0.81
N GLN A 48 -6.05 -6.61 1.16
CA GLN A 48 -5.47 -7.92 0.83
C GLN A 48 -5.53 -8.29 -0.67
N THR A 49 -5.57 -7.30 -1.56
CA THR A 49 -5.68 -7.53 -3.00
C THR A 49 -4.65 -6.71 -3.77
N GLN A 50 -4.07 -7.34 -4.78
CA GLN A 50 -3.11 -6.67 -5.67
C GLN A 50 -3.82 -5.61 -6.52
N ILE A 51 -3.18 -4.47 -6.73
CA ILE A 51 -3.71 -3.32 -7.47
C ILE A 51 -4.20 -3.70 -8.88
N ALA A 52 -3.45 -4.55 -9.58
CA ALA A 52 -3.83 -4.99 -10.93
C ALA A 52 -5.20 -5.70 -10.98
N ARG A 53 -5.60 -6.37 -9.88
CA ARG A 53 -6.93 -7.00 -9.78
C ARG A 53 -7.99 -5.99 -9.33
N VAL A 54 -7.61 -4.99 -8.55
CA VAL A 54 -8.53 -3.95 -8.04
C VAL A 54 -8.98 -3.02 -9.16
N LEU A 55 -8.08 -2.60 -10.04
CA LEU A 55 -8.34 -1.61 -11.10
C LEU A 55 -9.63 -1.88 -11.89
N PRO A 56 -9.81 -3.04 -12.55
CA PRO A 56 -11.00 -3.28 -13.36
C PRO A 56 -12.29 -3.34 -12.53
N VAL A 57 -12.20 -3.78 -11.27
CA VAL A 57 -13.36 -3.83 -10.37
C VAL A 57 -13.74 -2.46 -9.87
N TYR A 58 -12.76 -1.62 -9.54
CA TYR A 58 -12.97 -0.22 -9.17
C TYR A 58 -13.68 0.57 -10.27
N GLU A 59 -13.18 0.49 -11.51
CA GLU A 59 -13.77 1.16 -12.65
C GLU A 59 -15.19 0.66 -12.94
N ARG A 60 -15.41 -0.66 -12.88
CA ARG A 60 -16.73 -1.28 -13.06
C ARG A 60 -17.69 -0.81 -11.98
N LEU A 61 -17.28 -0.79 -10.71
CA LEU A 61 -18.14 -0.41 -9.59
C LEU A 61 -18.57 1.06 -9.69
N LEU A 62 -17.63 1.97 -9.96
CA LEU A 62 -17.95 3.40 -10.10
C LEU A 62 -18.76 3.72 -11.37
N ARG A 63 -18.64 2.92 -12.43
CA ARG A 63 -19.49 3.05 -13.62
C ARG A 63 -20.93 2.67 -13.34
N HIS A 64 -21.16 1.60 -12.53
CA HIS A 64 -22.51 1.15 -12.17
C HIS A 64 -23.12 2.00 -11.06
N PHE A 65 -22.32 2.43 -10.11
CA PHE A 65 -22.73 3.21 -8.95
C PHE A 65 -21.85 4.46 -8.83
N PRO A 66 -22.09 5.49 -9.65
CA PRO A 66 -21.20 6.67 -9.74
C PRO A 66 -21.21 7.55 -8.49
N THR A 67 -22.19 7.41 -7.62
CA THR A 67 -22.31 8.19 -6.37
C THR A 67 -22.58 7.27 -5.19
N VAL A 68 -22.28 7.76 -3.98
CA VAL A 68 -22.60 7.04 -2.75
C VAL A 68 -24.09 6.74 -2.63
N SER A 69 -24.95 7.67 -3.07
CA SER A 69 -26.42 7.47 -3.08
C SER A 69 -26.87 6.42 -4.09
N ALA A 70 -26.20 6.32 -5.26
CA ALA A 70 -26.47 5.25 -6.22
C ALA A 70 -26.11 3.88 -5.62
N LEU A 71 -24.96 3.79 -4.94
CA LEU A 71 -24.56 2.56 -4.25
C LEU A 71 -25.50 2.19 -3.09
N ALA A 72 -25.98 3.18 -2.33
CA ALA A 72 -26.91 2.96 -1.23
C ALA A 72 -28.26 2.39 -1.69
N ARG A 73 -28.77 2.83 -2.86
CA ARG A 73 -30.03 2.35 -3.44
C ARG A 73 -29.91 1.02 -4.18
N ALA A 74 -28.69 0.56 -4.47
CA ALA A 74 -28.47 -0.67 -5.21
C ALA A 74 -28.87 -1.92 -4.38
N PRO A 75 -29.38 -2.98 -5.02
CA PRO A 75 -29.48 -4.27 -4.35
C PRO A 75 -28.10 -4.78 -3.93
N LEU A 76 -27.96 -5.23 -2.68
CA LEU A 76 -26.68 -5.76 -2.18
C LEU A 76 -26.11 -6.88 -3.08
N ALA A 77 -26.99 -7.68 -3.69
CA ALA A 77 -26.59 -8.76 -4.60
C ALA A 77 -25.79 -8.24 -5.81
N GLU A 78 -26.19 -7.11 -6.39
CA GLU A 78 -25.49 -6.48 -7.52
C GLU A 78 -24.12 -5.96 -7.11
N VAL A 79 -24.02 -5.30 -5.95
CA VAL A 79 -22.74 -4.82 -5.40
C VAL A 79 -21.79 -6.01 -5.19
N LYS A 80 -22.29 -7.11 -4.62
CA LYS A 80 -21.52 -8.33 -4.40
C LYS A 80 -21.10 -9.00 -5.71
N ALA A 81 -21.96 -9.04 -6.73
CA ALA A 81 -21.61 -9.58 -8.03
C ALA A 81 -20.38 -8.89 -8.66
N ILE A 82 -20.20 -7.60 -8.38
CA ILE A 82 -19.03 -6.84 -8.84
C ILE A 82 -17.80 -7.08 -7.94
N THR A 83 -17.97 -7.14 -6.61
CA THR A 83 -16.86 -7.14 -5.66
C THR A 83 -16.34 -8.53 -5.28
N ASP A 84 -17.21 -9.54 -5.25
CA ASP A 84 -16.88 -10.90 -4.80
C ASP A 84 -15.77 -11.61 -5.62
N PRO A 85 -15.61 -11.35 -6.93
CA PRO A 85 -14.50 -11.92 -7.71
C PRO A 85 -13.10 -11.55 -7.20
N LEU A 86 -12.97 -10.50 -6.39
CA LEU A 86 -11.69 -10.17 -5.74
C LEU A 86 -11.32 -11.12 -4.58
N GLY A 87 -12.19 -12.00 -4.16
CA GLY A 87 -12.10 -12.75 -2.90
C GLY A 87 -12.58 -11.89 -1.73
N TYR A 88 -12.25 -12.20 -0.50
CA TYR A 88 -12.64 -11.45 0.72
C TYR A 88 -14.05 -10.81 0.63
N LYS A 89 -15.07 -11.68 0.51
CA LYS A 89 -16.46 -11.36 0.09
C LYS A 89 -17.21 -10.35 0.97
N ILE A 90 -16.69 -9.99 2.13
CA ILE A 90 -17.31 -9.01 3.04
C ILE A 90 -17.28 -7.58 2.49
N ARG A 91 -16.39 -7.26 1.52
CA ARG A 91 -16.18 -5.90 0.99
C ARG A 91 -17.44 -5.29 0.41
N GLY A 92 -18.17 -6.05 -0.41
CA GLY A 92 -19.43 -5.59 -1.00
C GLY A 92 -20.43 -5.16 0.07
N ARG A 93 -20.56 -5.95 1.14
CA ARG A 93 -21.41 -5.60 2.27
C ARG A 93 -20.91 -4.34 2.99
N TRP A 94 -19.60 -4.22 3.23
CA TRP A 94 -19.04 -3.04 3.88
C TRP A 94 -19.29 -1.77 3.07
N LEU A 95 -19.02 -1.79 1.76
CA LEU A 95 -19.25 -0.66 0.88
C LEU A 95 -20.73 -0.27 0.83
N HIS A 96 -21.62 -1.25 0.67
CA HIS A 96 -23.06 -1.00 0.62
C HIS A 96 -23.58 -0.44 1.95
N THR A 97 -23.23 -1.04 3.09
CA THR A 97 -23.66 -0.55 4.40
C THR A 97 -23.06 0.82 4.74
N ALA A 98 -21.80 1.08 4.32
CA ALA A 98 -21.20 2.40 4.47
C ALA A 98 -21.95 3.44 3.63
N ALA A 99 -22.36 3.10 2.40
CA ALA A 99 -23.13 3.98 1.54
C ALA A 99 -24.51 4.29 2.13
N LEU A 100 -25.23 3.30 2.67
CA LEU A 100 -26.48 3.50 3.39
C LEU A 100 -26.29 4.51 4.54
N ARG A 101 -25.28 4.30 5.40
CA ARG A 101 -25.02 5.21 6.54
C ARG A 101 -24.67 6.64 6.10
N VAL A 102 -23.98 6.80 4.97
CA VAL A 102 -23.70 8.13 4.43
C VAL A 102 -24.97 8.77 3.86
N ALA A 103 -25.79 8.00 3.14
CA ALA A 103 -27.04 8.48 2.56
C ALA A 103 -28.06 8.91 3.63
N ASP A 104 -28.06 8.28 4.80
CA ASP A 104 -28.92 8.60 5.95
C ASP A 104 -28.46 9.86 6.71
N ARG A 105 -27.29 10.41 6.42
CA ARG A 105 -26.82 11.66 7.03
C ARG A 105 -27.58 12.87 6.44
N PRO A 106 -27.75 13.94 7.21
CA PRO A 106 -28.32 15.18 6.69
C PRO A 106 -27.58 15.64 5.43
N GLY A 107 -28.32 15.80 4.33
CA GLY A 107 -27.78 16.18 3.02
C GLY A 107 -26.91 15.11 2.35
N GLY A 108 -26.83 13.87 2.87
CA GLY A 108 -25.98 12.81 2.30
C GLY A 108 -24.48 13.13 2.35
N VAL A 109 -24.06 14.03 3.24
CA VAL A 109 -22.67 14.52 3.31
C VAL A 109 -21.74 13.44 3.84
N PHE A 110 -20.63 13.25 3.15
CA PHE A 110 -19.62 12.27 3.55
C PHE A 110 -18.92 12.71 4.86
N PRO A 111 -18.61 11.77 5.78
CA PRO A 111 -17.94 12.10 7.03
C PRO A 111 -16.59 12.80 6.84
N GLU A 112 -16.30 13.82 7.66
CA GLU A 112 -15.08 14.63 7.59
C GLU A 112 -14.18 14.53 8.83
N THR A 113 -14.56 13.70 9.81
CA THR A 113 -13.75 13.45 11.00
C THR A 113 -13.26 12.02 11.07
N MET A 114 -12.13 11.79 11.75
CA MET A 114 -11.59 10.43 11.98
C MET A 114 -12.57 9.53 12.72
N GLU A 115 -13.33 10.10 13.64
CA GLU A 115 -14.29 9.37 14.46
C GLU A 115 -15.47 8.88 13.61
N GLU A 116 -16.10 9.80 12.90
CA GLU A 116 -17.23 9.48 12.01
C GLU A 116 -16.82 8.50 10.90
N LEU A 117 -15.67 8.71 10.26
CA LEU A 117 -15.17 7.78 9.25
C LEU A 117 -14.98 6.38 9.82
N ARG A 118 -14.46 6.26 11.03
CA ARG A 118 -14.24 4.96 11.69
C ARG A 118 -15.53 4.29 12.15
N SER A 119 -16.63 5.00 12.25
CA SER A 119 -17.94 4.41 12.51
C SER A 119 -18.49 3.65 11.30
N LEU A 120 -17.98 3.91 10.09
CA LEU A 120 -18.41 3.22 8.87
C LEU A 120 -17.89 1.77 8.84
N PRO A 121 -18.70 0.81 8.38
CA PRO A 121 -18.29 -0.59 8.25
C PRO A 121 -17.06 -0.76 7.35
N GLY A 122 -16.09 -1.55 7.81
CA GLY A 122 -14.86 -1.81 7.06
C GLY A 122 -13.84 -0.66 7.10
N VAL A 123 -14.13 0.43 7.82
CA VAL A 123 -13.25 1.59 7.93
C VAL A 123 -12.49 1.57 9.25
N GLY A 124 -11.26 1.06 9.20
CA GLY A 124 -10.31 1.13 10.31
C GLY A 124 -9.52 2.45 10.32
N ARG A 125 -8.59 2.57 11.28
CA ARG A 125 -7.72 3.74 11.41
C ARG A 125 -6.96 4.08 10.12
N TYR A 126 -6.51 3.04 9.40
CA TYR A 126 -5.81 3.20 8.11
C TYR A 126 -6.74 3.83 7.06
N THR A 127 -7.90 3.21 6.80
CA THR A 127 -8.84 3.66 5.77
C THR A 127 -9.39 5.06 6.09
N ALA A 128 -9.73 5.33 7.34
CA ALA A 128 -10.12 6.67 7.77
C ALA A 128 -9.01 7.71 7.53
N GLY A 129 -7.76 7.38 7.87
CA GLY A 129 -6.60 8.22 7.58
C GLY A 129 -6.40 8.48 6.09
N ALA A 130 -6.65 7.48 5.24
CA ALA A 130 -6.57 7.61 3.80
C ALA A 130 -7.63 8.57 3.26
N VAL A 131 -8.89 8.42 3.67
CA VAL A 131 -9.97 9.35 3.28
C VAL A 131 -9.69 10.77 3.77
N MET A 132 -9.31 10.94 5.05
CA MET A 132 -8.92 12.25 5.60
C MET A 132 -7.81 12.92 4.80
N ASN A 133 -6.82 12.14 4.40
CA ASN A 133 -5.66 12.63 3.68
C ASN A 133 -5.96 12.92 2.21
N PHE A 134 -6.59 11.96 1.52
CA PHE A 134 -6.72 12.00 0.06
C PHE A 134 -7.95 12.79 -0.40
N ALA A 135 -9.04 12.78 0.35
CA ALA A 135 -10.24 13.56 0.05
C ALA A 135 -10.21 14.93 0.72
N HIS A 136 -9.98 14.96 2.03
CA HIS A 136 -10.13 16.18 2.84
C HIS A 136 -8.82 16.97 3.06
N HIS A 137 -7.72 16.60 2.40
CA HIS A 137 -6.41 17.28 2.49
C HIS A 137 -5.86 17.46 3.91
N ARG A 138 -6.21 16.57 4.85
CA ARG A 138 -5.67 16.59 6.20
C ARG A 138 -4.35 15.82 6.24
N ASP A 139 -3.37 16.31 6.99
CA ASP A 139 -2.09 15.65 7.19
C ASP A 139 -2.23 14.42 8.12
N ALA A 140 -3.12 13.49 7.76
CA ALA A 140 -3.34 12.26 8.51
C ALA A 140 -2.30 11.19 8.17
N PRO A 141 -1.72 10.49 9.16
CA PRO A 141 -0.80 9.41 8.89
C PRO A 141 -1.54 8.18 8.36
N ILE A 142 -0.89 7.48 7.41
CA ILE A 142 -1.36 6.22 6.86
C ILE A 142 -0.29 5.16 7.14
N LEU A 143 -0.69 4.02 7.69
CA LEU A 143 0.23 2.96 8.09
C LEU A 143 -0.30 1.60 7.66
N ASP A 144 -0.01 1.22 6.42
CA ASP A 144 -0.20 -0.15 5.92
C ASP A 144 1.03 -1.02 6.21
N THR A 145 1.00 -2.28 5.79
CA THR A 145 2.11 -3.22 5.96
C THR A 145 3.38 -2.78 5.22
N ASN A 146 3.25 -2.07 4.09
CA ASN A 146 4.36 -1.59 3.28
C ASN A 146 5.04 -0.39 3.94
N VAL A 147 4.25 0.58 4.36
CA VAL A 147 4.73 1.77 5.09
C VAL A 147 5.34 1.37 6.43
N ALA A 148 4.68 0.49 7.19
CA ALA A 148 5.21 -0.02 8.46
C ALA A 148 6.57 -0.71 8.28
N ARG A 149 6.72 -1.55 7.27
CA ARG A 149 7.99 -2.22 6.93
C ARG A 149 9.07 -1.21 6.54
N LEU A 150 8.74 -0.27 5.66
CA LEU A 150 9.65 0.78 5.22
C LEU A 150 10.18 1.59 6.40
N LEU A 151 9.29 2.09 7.25
CA LEU A 151 9.65 2.90 8.41
C LEU A 151 10.48 2.12 9.43
N ARG A 152 10.09 0.87 9.74
CA ARG A 152 10.89 0.00 10.62
C ARG A 152 12.31 -0.18 10.09
N ARG A 153 12.44 -0.57 8.83
CA ARG A 153 13.75 -0.81 8.21
C ARG A 153 14.60 0.44 8.15
N HIS A 154 14.02 1.56 7.76
CA HIS A 154 14.77 2.80 7.61
C HIS A 154 15.25 3.36 8.94
N PHE A 155 14.39 3.33 9.97
CA PHE A 155 14.68 3.93 11.28
C PHE A 155 15.16 2.93 12.35
N GLY A 156 15.43 1.69 11.97
CA GLY A 156 15.99 0.68 12.87
C GLY A 156 15.05 0.21 13.98
N LEU A 157 13.73 0.29 13.78
CA LEU A 157 12.78 -0.18 14.77
C LEU A 157 12.66 -1.70 14.69
N ALA A 158 12.98 -2.39 15.80
CA ALA A 158 12.88 -3.83 15.88
C ALA A 158 11.43 -4.32 15.61
N ALA A 159 11.31 -5.46 14.95
CA ALA A 159 10.04 -6.15 14.78
C ALA A 159 9.64 -6.77 16.14
N THR A 160 8.78 -6.13 16.89
CA THR A 160 8.24 -6.66 18.14
C THR A 160 6.73 -6.46 18.22
N PRO A 161 6.04 -7.33 19.04
CA PRO A 161 4.57 -7.37 19.07
C PRO A 161 3.92 -6.06 19.54
N ARG A 162 2.62 -6.01 19.46
CA ARG A 162 1.60 -5.01 19.85
C ARG A 162 2.02 -3.68 20.50
N ALA A 163 2.98 -3.67 21.43
CA ALA A 163 3.40 -2.46 22.17
C ALA A 163 4.05 -1.36 21.31
N ARG A 164 4.50 -1.68 20.09
CA ARG A 164 5.16 -0.72 19.19
C ARG A 164 4.31 -0.23 18.03
N THR A 165 3.06 -0.66 17.91
CA THR A 165 2.15 -0.14 16.90
C THR A 165 1.92 1.37 17.11
N GLY A 166 1.79 1.82 18.34
CA GLY A 166 1.69 3.25 18.69
C GLY A 166 2.91 4.05 18.26
N ALA A 167 4.12 3.53 18.51
CA ALA A 167 5.36 4.18 18.09
C ALA A 167 5.46 4.31 16.55
N LEU A 168 5.01 3.31 15.80
CA LEU A 168 4.98 3.37 14.35
C LEU A 168 3.98 4.39 13.81
N TRP A 169 2.81 4.51 14.43
CA TRP A 169 1.85 5.55 14.08
C TRP A 169 2.38 6.95 14.39
N SER A 170 3.06 7.12 15.54
CA SER A 170 3.73 8.38 15.89
C SER A 170 4.86 8.70 14.89
N LEU A 171 5.60 7.68 14.46
CA LEU A 171 6.64 7.84 13.45
C LEU A 171 6.03 8.20 12.08
N ALA A 172 4.96 7.51 11.66
CA ALA A 172 4.25 7.82 10.42
C ALA A 172 3.74 9.27 10.43
N ALA A 173 3.20 9.76 11.54
CA ALA A 173 2.81 11.16 11.69
C ALA A 173 4.02 12.11 11.63
N ALA A 174 5.12 11.77 12.31
CA ALA A 174 6.31 12.62 12.39
C ALA A 174 7.02 12.80 11.03
N VAL A 175 6.89 11.85 10.10
CA VAL A 175 7.50 11.96 8.77
C VAL A 175 6.66 12.72 7.75
N ILE A 176 5.45 13.16 8.11
CA ILE A 176 4.61 13.99 7.22
C ILE A 176 5.07 15.45 7.33
N PRO A 177 5.50 16.09 6.24
CA PRO A 177 5.72 17.54 6.23
C PRO A 177 4.36 18.25 6.24
N LYS A 178 4.26 19.37 6.94
CA LYS A 178 3.01 20.18 7.00
C LYS A 178 2.52 20.50 5.58
N GLY A 179 1.25 20.24 5.33
CA GLY A 179 0.58 20.49 4.04
C GLY A 179 0.99 19.53 2.91
N LYS A 180 1.81 18.50 3.18
CA LYS A 180 2.27 17.54 2.17
C LYS A 180 1.83 16.09 2.44
N GLY A 181 0.83 15.91 3.30
CA GLY A 181 0.34 14.58 3.68
C GLY A 181 -0.08 13.75 2.47
N TYR A 182 -0.80 14.35 1.54
CA TYR A 182 -1.24 13.68 0.30
C TYR A 182 -0.07 13.03 -0.46
N VAL A 183 0.95 13.82 -0.78
CA VAL A 183 2.05 13.36 -1.62
C VAL A 183 2.96 12.39 -0.86
N ILE A 184 3.31 12.70 0.39
CA ILE A 184 4.24 11.87 1.18
C ILE A 184 3.65 10.49 1.49
N ASN A 185 2.35 10.40 1.82
CA ASN A 185 1.72 9.12 2.09
C ASN A 185 1.69 8.21 0.86
N GLN A 186 1.34 8.75 -0.30
CA GLN A 186 1.39 7.99 -1.55
C GLN A 186 2.81 7.56 -1.90
N ALA A 187 3.78 8.44 -1.71
CA ALA A 187 5.19 8.15 -1.92
C ALA A 187 5.70 7.01 -1.02
N LEU A 188 5.31 7.00 0.26
CA LEU A 188 5.65 5.94 1.20
C LEU A 188 5.03 4.59 0.82
N MET A 189 3.76 4.60 0.39
CA MET A 189 3.08 3.40 -0.08
C MET A 189 3.79 2.82 -1.33
N ASP A 190 4.12 3.67 -2.30
CA ASP A 190 4.78 3.24 -3.54
C ASP A 190 6.21 2.75 -3.29
N LEU A 191 7.00 3.49 -2.54
CA LEU A 191 8.36 3.10 -2.19
C LEU A 191 8.38 1.79 -1.40
N GLY A 192 7.41 1.60 -0.50
CA GLY A 192 7.22 0.37 0.25
C GLY A 192 6.83 -0.82 -0.63
N ALA A 193 5.95 -0.61 -1.60
CA ALA A 193 5.47 -1.67 -2.49
C ALA A 193 6.48 -2.04 -3.59
N LEU A 194 7.11 -1.04 -4.21
CA LEU A 194 7.94 -1.22 -5.41
C LEU A 194 9.41 -1.51 -5.09
N ILE A 195 9.96 -0.85 -4.08
CA ILE A 195 11.38 -0.87 -3.73
C ILE A 195 11.64 -1.65 -2.44
N CYS A 196 11.06 -1.22 -1.32
CA CYS A 196 11.25 -1.83 -0.01
C CYS A 196 10.36 -3.07 0.18
N ARG A 197 10.36 -4.00 -0.77
CA ARG A 197 9.52 -5.20 -0.77
C ARG A 197 9.79 -6.09 0.44
N ALA A 198 8.82 -6.94 0.80
CA ALA A 198 8.96 -7.87 1.94
C ALA A 198 10.10 -8.85 1.71
N ARG A 199 10.10 -9.51 0.55
CA ARG A 199 11.17 -10.39 0.07
C ARG A 199 11.98 -9.69 -1.01
N ALA A 200 13.28 -9.93 -1.06
CA ALA A 200 14.21 -9.36 -2.02
C ALA A 200 14.01 -7.83 -2.22
N PRO A 201 14.22 -6.99 -1.19
CA PRO A 201 14.10 -5.55 -1.32
C PRO A 201 15.17 -5.03 -2.30
N ARG A 202 14.78 -4.07 -3.15
CA ARG A 202 15.65 -3.48 -4.17
C ARG A 202 16.50 -2.36 -3.56
N CYS A 203 17.38 -2.73 -2.61
CA CYS A 203 18.17 -1.76 -1.83
C CYS A 203 19.15 -0.96 -2.68
N ASP A 204 19.62 -1.50 -3.79
CA ASP A 204 20.63 -0.85 -4.65
C ASP A 204 20.09 0.39 -5.36
N VAL A 205 18.80 0.36 -5.73
CA VAL A 205 18.09 1.49 -6.37
C VAL A 205 17.25 2.30 -5.37
N CYS A 206 17.33 1.99 -4.07
CA CYS A 206 16.53 2.67 -3.05
C CYS A 206 17.07 4.09 -2.78
N PRO A 207 16.22 5.14 -2.85
CA PRO A 207 16.65 6.52 -2.58
C PRO A 207 17.12 6.69 -1.13
N LEU A 208 16.68 5.81 -0.23
CA LEU A 208 17.00 5.87 1.21
C LEU A 208 18.22 5.03 1.61
N ARG A 209 18.88 4.32 0.68
CA ARG A 209 19.92 3.32 0.97
C ARG A 209 21.04 3.82 1.88
N ARG A 210 21.50 5.09 1.69
CA ARG A 210 22.64 5.65 2.43
C ARG A 210 22.33 5.93 3.91
N SER A 211 21.07 6.12 4.27
CA SER A 211 20.62 6.45 5.63
C SER A 211 19.73 5.37 6.26
N CYS A 212 19.62 4.20 5.60
CA CYS A 212 18.76 3.11 6.04
C CYS A 212 19.47 2.19 7.03
N ASP A 213 18.96 2.09 8.27
CA ASP A 213 19.56 1.25 9.31
C ASP A 213 19.54 -0.24 8.94
N PHE A 214 18.47 -0.73 8.31
CA PHE A 214 18.41 -2.10 7.81
C PHE A 214 19.54 -2.42 6.82
N ARG A 215 19.87 -1.48 5.93
CA ARG A 215 20.94 -1.70 4.95
C ARG A 215 22.33 -1.62 5.58
N ARG A 216 22.51 -0.73 6.55
CA ARG A 216 23.79 -0.58 7.29
C ARG A 216 24.09 -1.79 8.16
N ASN A 217 23.05 -2.38 8.76
CA ASN A 217 23.17 -3.52 9.66
C ASN A 217 23.00 -4.88 8.94
N ALA A 218 22.76 -4.87 7.61
CA ALA A 218 22.76 -6.11 6.85
C ALA A 218 24.18 -6.71 6.83
N PRO A 219 24.34 -8.02 7.09
CA PRO A 219 25.63 -8.68 6.90
C PRO A 219 26.12 -8.40 5.48
N ALA A 220 27.43 -8.18 5.34
CA ALA A 220 28.06 -8.07 4.03
C ALA A 220 27.61 -9.28 3.18
N PRO A 221 27.34 -9.13 1.88
CA PRO A 221 27.02 -10.26 1.05
C PRO A 221 28.17 -11.27 1.18
N THR A 222 27.92 -12.36 1.88
CA THR A 222 28.83 -13.51 1.88
C THR A 222 29.00 -13.90 0.42
N GLY A 223 30.25 -13.86 -0.05
CA GLY A 223 30.74 -13.91 -1.40
C GLY A 223 29.81 -14.56 -2.43
N ALA A 224 29.73 -13.93 -3.58
CA ALA A 224 29.12 -14.53 -4.73
C ALA A 224 29.60 -15.98 -4.83
N VAL A 225 28.70 -16.95 -4.65
CA VAL A 225 28.93 -18.30 -5.09
C VAL A 225 29.17 -18.19 -6.59
N VAL A 226 30.43 -18.17 -6.98
CA VAL A 226 30.82 -18.35 -8.36
C VAL A 226 30.18 -19.66 -8.75
N ARG A 227 29.11 -19.62 -9.51
CA ARG A 227 28.53 -20.79 -10.15
C ARG A 227 29.64 -21.28 -11.09
N SER A 228 30.37 -22.29 -10.64
CA SER A 228 31.26 -23.05 -11.51
C SER A 228 30.45 -23.48 -12.73
N ARG A 229 30.97 -23.11 -13.92
CA ARG A 229 30.41 -23.53 -15.20
C ARG A 229 30.25 -25.05 -15.14
N PRO A 230 29.09 -25.59 -15.52
CA PRO A 230 28.98 -27.05 -15.66
C PRO A 230 30.06 -27.54 -16.64
N ALA A 231 30.77 -28.59 -16.24
CA ALA A 231 31.76 -29.24 -17.07
C ALA A 231 31.08 -29.69 -18.37
N PRO A 232 31.80 -29.64 -19.53
CA PRO A 232 31.25 -30.10 -20.79
C PRO A 232 30.90 -31.58 -20.67
N CYS A 233 29.69 -31.96 -21.04
CA CYS A 233 29.25 -33.33 -21.13
C CYS A 233 30.18 -34.07 -22.08
N ARG A 234 31.00 -35.01 -21.57
CA ARG A 234 31.71 -35.97 -22.38
C ARG A 234 30.67 -36.84 -23.10
N GLY A 235 30.74 -36.82 -24.43
CA GLY A 235 29.85 -37.57 -25.29
C GLY A 235 29.85 -39.07 -24.91
N ARG A 236 28.66 -39.59 -24.66
CA ARG A 236 28.46 -41.04 -24.60
C ARG A 236 28.63 -41.62 -25.99
N ALA A 237 29.62 -42.51 -26.14
CA ALA A 237 29.77 -43.30 -27.32
C ALA A 237 28.51 -44.14 -27.56
N SER A 238 28.00 -44.13 -28.77
CA SER A 238 26.88 -44.97 -29.20
C SER A 238 27.25 -46.45 -29.17
N PRO A 239 26.38 -47.37 -28.71
CA PRO A 239 26.62 -48.81 -28.77
C PRO A 239 26.51 -49.30 -30.22
N PRO A 240 27.25 -50.38 -30.58
CA PRO A 240 27.27 -50.94 -31.95
C PRO A 240 25.90 -51.56 -32.29
N ARG A 241 25.48 -51.38 -33.57
CA ARG A 241 24.27 -51.98 -34.14
C ARG A 241 24.44 -53.46 -34.24
N ARG A 242 23.50 -54.30 -33.79
CA ARG A 242 23.40 -55.72 -34.03
C ARG A 242 22.96 -55.98 -35.49
N PRO A 243 23.52 -56.98 -36.14
CA PRO A 243 23.09 -57.39 -37.51
C PRO A 243 21.71 -58.07 -37.44
N ALA A 244 20.93 -57.86 -38.50
CA ALA A 244 19.63 -58.48 -38.72
C ALA A 244 19.77 -59.96 -39.03
N ARG A 245 18.89 -60.79 -38.50
CA ARG A 245 18.41 -62.04 -39.06
C ARG A 245 16.88 -61.96 -39.15
#